data_8c3e4f0259d0a7b251f1a48977c6b1f6
#
_entry.id   8c3e4f0259d0a7b251f1a48977c6b1f6
#
_cell.length_a   1.000
_cell.length_b   1.000
_cell.length_c   1.000
_cell.angle_alpha   90.00
_cell.angle_beta   90.00
_cell.angle_gamma   90.00
#
_symmetry.space_group_name_H-M   'P 1'
#
loop_
_entity.id
_entity.type
_entity.pdbx_description
1 polymer ?
#
loop_
_entity_poly.entity_id
_entity_poly.type
_entity_poly.pdbx_seq_one_letter_code
_entity_poly.pdbx_strand_id
1 'polypeptide(L)'
;VAAAAHAGRPGLVAGVVPAAVEAMVSLGAEPGRIVARTGPAVCGHCYEVPAEMRESVAAAVPAARAETSWGTPAVDVVAGVHAQLEEAGVVNGLRSPVCTLESRDHFSYRRDRVTGRLAGYVWLTELSRGEDPRTPGEKKNDGP
;
A
#
# COMPACT_ATOMS: atom_id res chain seq x y z
N VAL A 1 3.24 -0.39 -17.68
CA VAL A 1 3.25 -1.59 -16.82
C VAL A 1 2.37 -1.34 -15.61
N ALA A 2 1.52 -2.31 -15.23
CA ALA A 2 0.75 -2.28 -13.99
C ALA A 2 1.04 -3.56 -13.19
N ALA A 3 1.04 -3.46 -11.86
CA ALA A 3 1.25 -4.57 -10.95
C ALA A 3 0.34 -4.46 -9.73
N ALA A 4 -0.10 -5.59 -9.20
CA ALA A 4 -0.78 -5.68 -7.91
C ALA A 4 -0.09 -6.76 -7.07
N ALA A 5 0.23 -6.45 -5.82
CA ALA A 5 0.89 -7.36 -4.90
C ALA A 5 0.17 -7.36 -3.55
N HIS A 6 -0.01 -8.54 -2.96
CA HIS A 6 -0.47 -8.66 -1.59
C HIS A 6 0.73 -8.60 -0.63
N ALA A 7 0.80 -7.54 0.16
CA ALA A 7 1.84 -7.34 1.17
C ALA A 7 1.25 -7.47 2.58
N GLY A 8 0.95 -8.69 3.01
CA GLY A 8 0.73 -8.98 4.43
C GLY A 8 2.07 -9.04 5.18
N ARG A 9 2.03 -9.15 6.52
CA ARG A 9 3.24 -9.23 7.36
C ARG A 9 4.30 -10.23 6.84
N PRO A 10 3.96 -11.48 6.51
CA PRO A 10 4.96 -12.41 5.97
C PRO A 10 5.53 -11.96 4.61
N GLY A 11 4.69 -11.47 3.72
CA GLY A 11 5.10 -10.98 2.40
C GLY A 11 6.01 -9.75 2.50
N LEU A 12 5.73 -8.84 3.44
CA LEU A 12 6.58 -7.68 3.73
C LEU A 12 8.00 -8.12 4.12
N VAL A 13 8.10 -9.05 5.10
CA VAL A 13 9.40 -9.58 5.56
C VAL A 13 10.12 -10.35 4.46
N ALA A 14 9.38 -11.05 3.61
CA ALA A 14 9.94 -11.79 2.47
C ALA A 14 10.31 -10.89 1.27
N GLY A 15 10.10 -9.58 1.34
CA GLY A 15 10.51 -8.64 0.29
C GLY A 15 9.59 -8.64 -0.94
N VAL A 16 8.29 -8.88 -0.77
CA VAL A 16 7.33 -8.86 -1.89
C VAL A 16 7.28 -7.51 -2.62
N VAL A 17 7.53 -6.41 -1.92
CA VAL A 17 7.50 -5.06 -2.51
C VAL A 17 8.68 -4.83 -3.44
N PRO A 18 9.96 -4.99 -3.01
CA PRO A 18 11.09 -4.88 -3.93
C PRO A 18 10.99 -5.85 -5.08
N ALA A 19 10.57 -7.10 -4.85
CA ALA A 19 10.40 -8.08 -5.93
C ALA A 19 9.35 -7.63 -6.98
N ALA A 20 8.25 -6.99 -6.55
CA ALA A 20 7.26 -6.44 -7.46
C ALA A 20 7.83 -5.26 -8.28
N VAL A 21 8.61 -4.37 -7.64
CA VAL A 21 9.27 -3.26 -8.34
C VAL A 21 10.30 -3.77 -9.34
N GLU A 22 11.13 -4.75 -8.97
CA GLU A 22 12.09 -5.39 -9.87
C GLU A 22 11.41 -6.02 -11.10
N ALA A 23 10.29 -6.73 -10.89
CA ALA A 23 9.51 -7.27 -11.98
C ALA A 23 8.97 -6.19 -12.92
N MET A 24 8.49 -5.06 -12.37
CA MET A 24 8.06 -3.91 -13.17
C MET A 24 9.22 -3.30 -13.97
N VAL A 25 10.39 -3.16 -13.36
CA VAL A 25 11.60 -2.63 -14.00
C VAL A 25 12.04 -3.55 -15.14
N SER A 26 12.02 -4.87 -14.95
CA SER A 26 12.35 -5.83 -16.01
C SER A 26 11.40 -5.74 -17.22
N LEU A 27 10.20 -5.19 -17.02
CA LEU A 27 9.23 -4.90 -18.06
C LEU A 27 9.28 -3.45 -18.58
N GLY A 28 10.34 -2.71 -18.23
CA GLY A 28 10.61 -1.35 -18.72
C GLY A 28 10.01 -0.23 -17.88
N ALA A 29 9.57 -0.48 -16.66
CA ALA A 29 9.17 0.61 -15.76
C ALA A 29 10.39 1.33 -15.17
N GLU A 30 10.24 2.63 -14.93
CA GLU A 30 11.22 3.46 -14.23
C GLU A 30 10.72 3.70 -12.80
N PRO A 31 11.47 3.32 -11.74
CA PRO A 31 11.00 3.44 -10.35
C PRO A 31 10.47 4.82 -9.98
N GLY A 32 11.17 5.89 -10.35
CA GLY A 32 10.75 7.27 -10.08
C GLY A 32 9.44 7.70 -10.77
N ARG A 33 8.96 6.92 -11.74
CA ARG A 33 7.68 7.15 -12.45
C ARG A 33 6.57 6.22 -12.01
N ILE A 34 6.88 5.25 -11.14
CA ILE A 34 5.86 4.36 -10.57
C ILE A 34 5.02 5.14 -9.56
N VAL A 35 3.71 5.05 -9.69
CA VAL A 35 2.77 5.52 -8.69
C VAL A 35 2.22 4.30 -7.93
N ALA A 36 2.53 4.23 -6.64
CA ALA A 36 2.07 3.15 -5.78
C ALA A 36 0.88 3.59 -4.93
N ARG A 37 -0.06 2.67 -4.67
CA ARG A 37 -1.17 2.89 -3.73
C ARG A 37 -1.30 1.69 -2.81
N THR A 38 -1.36 1.93 -1.50
CA THR A 38 -1.76 0.92 -0.54
C THR A 38 -3.24 1.04 -0.24
N GLY A 39 -3.95 -0.09 -0.26
CA GLY A 39 -5.36 -0.17 0.11
C GLY A 39 -5.59 -0.12 1.61
N PRO A 40 -6.87 -0.19 2.06
CA PRO A 40 -7.24 -0.32 3.46
C PRO A 40 -6.53 -1.50 4.14
N ALA A 41 -5.98 -1.27 5.33
CA ALA A 41 -5.26 -2.27 6.13
C ALA A 41 -5.49 -2.03 7.61
N VAL A 42 -5.08 -2.95 8.47
CA VAL A 42 -4.99 -2.68 9.91
C VAL A 42 -3.80 -1.75 10.13
N CYS A 43 -4.02 -0.61 10.79
CA CYS A 43 -2.96 0.37 11.06
C CYS A 43 -2.02 -0.10 12.18
N GLY A 44 -0.85 0.54 12.26
CA GLY A 44 0.15 0.24 13.29
C GLY A 44 -0.35 0.44 14.72
N HIS A 45 -1.32 1.32 14.94
CA HIS A 45 -1.92 1.55 16.26
C HIS A 45 -2.95 0.48 16.68
N CYS A 46 -3.32 -0.42 15.75
CA CYS A 46 -4.31 -1.46 15.99
C CYS A 46 -3.79 -2.88 15.74
N TYR A 47 -2.65 -3.02 15.04
CA TYR A 47 -2.15 -4.34 14.67
C TYR A 47 -1.24 -4.92 15.75
N GLU A 48 -1.83 -5.23 16.92
CA GLU A 48 -1.14 -5.90 18.02
C GLU A 48 -0.57 -7.25 17.60
N VAL A 49 0.65 -7.52 18.03
CA VAL A 49 1.36 -8.79 17.80
C VAL A 49 2.20 -9.14 19.06
N PRO A 50 2.60 -10.41 19.25
CA PRO A 50 3.56 -10.76 20.28
C PRO A 50 4.88 -9.96 20.12
N ALA A 51 5.53 -9.62 21.24
CA ALA A 51 6.76 -8.83 21.23
C ALA A 51 7.86 -9.43 20.33
N GLU A 52 8.06 -10.74 20.41
CA GLU A 52 9.04 -11.45 19.56
C GLU A 52 8.73 -11.29 18.07
N MET A 53 7.44 -11.30 17.70
CA MET A 53 7.02 -11.10 16.32
C MET A 53 7.31 -9.68 15.85
N ARG A 54 7.04 -8.66 16.70
CA ARG A 54 7.40 -7.27 16.38
C ARG A 54 8.90 -7.13 16.14
N GLU A 55 9.72 -7.69 17.05
CA GLU A 55 11.19 -7.61 16.93
C GLU A 55 11.69 -8.33 15.67
N SER A 56 11.13 -9.51 15.34
CA SER A 56 11.48 -10.25 14.12
C SER A 56 11.13 -9.45 12.86
N VAL A 57 9.96 -8.80 12.83
CA VAL A 57 9.57 -7.95 11.68
C VAL A 57 10.43 -6.70 11.61
N ALA A 58 10.69 -6.05 12.74
CA ALA A 58 11.49 -4.83 12.81
C ALA A 58 12.97 -5.07 12.44
N ALA A 59 13.49 -6.26 12.71
CA ALA A 59 14.84 -6.65 12.27
C ALA A 59 14.96 -6.69 10.74
N ALA A 60 13.92 -7.11 10.03
CA ALA A 60 13.88 -7.14 8.58
C ALA A 60 13.44 -5.80 7.96
N VAL A 61 12.47 -5.14 8.59
CA VAL A 61 11.86 -3.89 8.11
C VAL A 61 11.66 -2.94 9.29
N PRO A 62 12.68 -2.14 9.66
CA PRO A 62 12.64 -1.28 10.84
C PRO A 62 11.44 -0.31 10.88
N ALA A 63 11.04 0.21 9.73
CA ALA A 63 9.90 1.12 9.60
C ALA A 63 8.55 0.49 9.97
N ALA A 64 8.46 -0.83 10.04
CA ALA A 64 7.25 -1.54 10.45
C ALA A 64 7.12 -1.69 11.98
N ARG A 65 8.10 -1.24 12.77
CA ARG A 65 8.01 -1.26 14.23
C ARG A 65 6.93 -0.30 14.71
N ALA A 66 5.99 -0.77 15.51
CA ALA A 66 4.90 0.04 16.02
C ALA A 66 4.53 -0.34 17.47
N GLU A 67 3.66 0.48 18.05
CA GLU A 67 3.00 0.25 19.32
C GLU A 67 1.53 0.61 19.17
N THR A 68 0.66 -0.18 19.80
CA THR A 68 -0.78 0.09 19.78
C THR A 68 -1.13 1.33 20.58
N SER A 69 -2.33 1.88 20.35
CA SER A 69 -2.86 2.99 21.14
C SER A 69 -3.03 2.67 22.63
N TRP A 70 -3.00 1.39 23.01
CA TRP A 70 -3.08 0.90 24.39
C TRP A 70 -1.76 0.36 24.94
N GLY A 71 -0.62 0.65 24.27
CA GLY A 71 0.73 0.43 24.79
C GLY A 71 1.27 -0.99 24.63
N THR A 72 0.74 -1.80 23.70
CA THR A 72 1.25 -3.15 23.40
C THR A 72 2.06 -3.20 22.10
N PRO A 73 2.97 -4.20 21.95
CA PRO A 73 3.75 -4.36 20.74
C PRO A 73 2.86 -4.50 19.49
N ALA A 74 3.22 -3.77 18.43
CA ALA A 74 2.47 -3.76 17.18
C ALA A 74 3.38 -3.73 15.95
N VAL A 75 2.80 -3.95 14.77
CA VAL A 75 3.45 -3.86 13.47
C VAL A 75 2.64 -2.95 12.55
N ASP A 76 3.30 -1.99 11.91
CA ASP A 76 2.74 -1.17 10.83
C ASP A 76 3.22 -1.71 9.47
N VAL A 77 2.42 -2.60 8.89
CA VAL A 77 2.72 -3.17 7.57
C VAL A 77 2.73 -2.10 6.49
N VAL A 78 1.84 -1.10 6.58
CA VAL A 78 1.75 -0.02 5.59
C VAL A 78 3.00 0.85 5.63
N ALA A 79 3.49 1.21 6.83
CA ALA A 79 4.73 1.96 6.97
C ALA A 79 5.91 1.17 6.38
N GLY A 80 5.99 -0.13 6.67
CA GLY A 80 7.02 -1.00 6.11
C GLY A 80 6.97 -1.09 4.57
N VAL A 81 5.77 -1.21 3.99
CA VAL A 81 5.59 -1.22 2.52
C VAL A 81 6.10 0.08 1.91
N HIS A 82 5.76 1.23 2.50
CA HIS A 82 6.21 2.52 1.97
C HIS A 82 7.71 2.73 2.10
N ALA A 83 8.34 2.27 3.19
CA ALA A 83 9.78 2.29 3.32
C ALA A 83 10.47 1.46 2.22
N GLN A 84 9.98 0.24 1.96
CA GLN A 84 10.51 -0.61 0.87
C GLN A 84 10.28 -0.01 -0.53
N LEU A 85 9.17 0.70 -0.74
CA LEU A 85 8.93 1.43 -1.99
C LEU A 85 9.94 2.57 -2.17
N GLU A 86 10.18 3.35 -1.12
CA GLU A 86 11.15 4.47 -1.13
C GLU A 86 12.58 3.94 -1.37
N GLU A 87 12.98 2.88 -0.70
CA GLU A 87 14.28 2.20 -0.91
C GLU A 87 14.44 1.69 -2.35
N ALA A 88 13.35 1.26 -2.98
CA ALA A 88 13.33 0.84 -4.38
C ALA A 88 13.21 2.02 -5.37
N GLY A 89 13.25 3.27 -4.90
CA GLY A 89 13.19 4.48 -5.74
C GLY A 89 11.78 4.89 -6.16
N VAL A 90 10.74 4.31 -5.56
CA VAL A 90 9.33 4.67 -5.81
C VAL A 90 8.90 5.74 -4.82
N VAL A 91 8.97 7.00 -5.22
CA VAL A 91 8.70 8.16 -4.36
C VAL A 91 7.23 8.62 -4.35
N ASN A 92 6.42 8.16 -5.30
CA ASN A 92 5.01 8.54 -5.45
C ASN A 92 4.09 7.51 -4.77
N GLY A 93 4.23 7.37 -3.46
CA GLY A 93 3.43 6.45 -2.65
C GLY A 93 2.22 7.13 -2.01
N LEU A 94 1.02 6.61 -2.23
CA LEU A 94 -0.22 7.07 -1.61
C LEU A 94 -0.76 6.01 -0.65
N ARG A 95 -1.16 6.44 0.56
CA ARG A 95 -1.68 5.56 1.61
C ARG A 95 -3.19 5.71 1.73
N SER A 96 -3.91 4.59 1.88
CA SER A 96 -5.29 4.65 2.35
C SER A 96 -5.30 5.09 3.83
N PRO A 97 -6.16 6.03 4.21
CA PRO A 97 -6.31 6.43 5.61
C PRO A 97 -7.14 5.43 6.43
N VAL A 98 -7.70 4.40 5.80
CA VAL A 98 -8.66 3.49 6.44
C VAL A 98 -7.95 2.39 7.21
N CYS A 99 -8.20 2.32 8.52
CA CYS A 99 -7.92 1.15 9.34
C CYS A 99 -9.09 0.16 9.27
N THR A 100 -8.85 -1.05 8.74
CA THR A 100 -9.91 -2.06 8.59
C THR A 100 -10.39 -2.64 9.92
N LEU A 101 -9.61 -2.52 11.02
CA LEU A 101 -10.04 -2.95 12.34
C LEU A 101 -11.11 -1.99 12.90
N GLU A 102 -10.94 -0.68 12.68
CA GLU A 102 -11.82 0.36 13.20
C GLU A 102 -13.03 0.62 12.30
N SER A 103 -12.83 0.51 10.98
CA SER A 103 -13.90 0.75 10.01
C SER A 103 -14.91 -0.39 9.97
N ARG A 104 -16.19 -0.07 10.16
CA ARG A 104 -17.29 -1.03 10.03
C ARG A 104 -17.69 -1.31 8.58
N ASP A 105 -17.27 -0.46 7.66
CA ASP A 105 -17.56 -0.59 6.23
C ASP A 105 -16.57 -1.50 5.49
N HIS A 106 -15.54 -1.99 6.21
CA HIS A 106 -14.50 -2.85 5.64
C HIS A 106 -14.41 -4.20 6.34
N PHE A 107 -14.21 -5.25 5.57
CA PHE A 107 -13.95 -6.58 6.13
C PHE A 107 -12.63 -6.60 6.91
N SER A 108 -12.64 -7.23 8.09
CA SER A 108 -11.45 -7.37 8.92
C SER A 108 -11.43 -8.73 9.60
N TYR A 109 -10.51 -9.60 9.15
CA TYR A 109 -10.32 -10.91 9.78
C TYR A 109 -9.88 -10.78 11.25
N ARG A 110 -9.10 -9.75 11.57
CA ARG A 110 -8.65 -9.54 12.96
C ARG A 110 -9.80 -9.18 13.89
N ARG A 111 -10.79 -8.45 13.40
CA ARG A 111 -12.00 -8.10 14.17
C ARG A 111 -13.00 -9.28 14.22
N ASP A 112 -13.30 -9.86 13.07
CA ASP A 112 -14.50 -10.69 12.88
C ASP A 112 -14.20 -12.19 12.80
N ARG A 113 -12.96 -12.61 12.56
CA ARG A 113 -12.51 -13.99 12.34
C ARG A 113 -13.14 -14.67 11.11
N VAL A 114 -14.46 -14.62 10.99
CA VAL A 114 -15.23 -15.07 9.82
C VAL A 114 -15.71 -13.82 9.10
N THR A 115 -15.21 -13.58 7.89
CA THR A 115 -15.45 -12.33 7.17
C THR A 115 -15.17 -12.50 5.68
N GLY A 116 -15.61 -11.52 4.87
CA GLY A 116 -15.26 -11.43 3.45
C GLY A 116 -13.81 -11.06 3.21
N ARG A 117 -13.51 -10.74 1.97
CA ARG A 117 -12.19 -10.27 1.52
C ARG A 117 -12.33 -8.95 0.79
N LEU A 118 -11.28 -8.13 0.88
CA LEU A 118 -11.10 -6.94 0.07
C LEU A 118 -10.22 -7.31 -1.11
N ALA A 119 -10.50 -6.76 -2.28
CA ALA A 119 -9.69 -6.93 -3.48
C ALA A 119 -9.33 -5.55 -4.05
N GLY A 120 -8.07 -5.36 -4.39
CA GLY A 120 -7.58 -4.21 -5.13
C GLY A 120 -7.37 -4.58 -6.59
N TYR A 121 -7.76 -3.69 -7.49
CA TYR A 121 -7.58 -3.86 -8.93
C TYR A 121 -6.79 -2.69 -9.47
N VAL A 122 -5.90 -2.96 -10.41
CA VAL A 122 -5.14 -1.95 -11.15
C VAL A 122 -5.10 -2.33 -12.62
N TRP A 123 -5.29 -1.35 -13.48
CA TRP A 123 -5.19 -1.53 -14.94
C TRP A 123 -4.64 -0.27 -15.57
N LEU A 124 -4.16 -0.40 -16.81
CA LEU A 124 -3.76 0.72 -17.64
C LEU A 124 -4.93 1.15 -18.49
N THR A 125 -5.22 2.43 -18.51
CA THR A 125 -6.11 3.01 -19.51
C THR A 125 -5.30 3.45 -20.72
N GLU A 126 -5.82 3.27 -21.92
CA GLU A 126 -5.25 3.93 -23.09
C GLU A 126 -5.41 5.44 -22.90
N LEU A 127 -4.29 6.13 -22.70
CA LEU A 127 -4.29 7.59 -22.78
C LEU A 127 -4.55 7.94 -24.23
N SER A 128 -5.66 8.61 -24.52
CA SER A 128 -5.84 9.28 -25.80
C SER A 128 -4.61 10.15 -26.04
N ARG A 129 -3.94 9.95 -27.18
CA ARG A 129 -2.73 10.68 -27.53
C ARG A 129 -3.09 12.17 -27.57
N GLY A 130 -2.72 12.92 -26.56
CA GLY A 130 -2.88 14.37 -26.52
C GLY A 130 -3.41 15.01 -25.26
N GLU A 131 -3.92 14.27 -24.28
CA GLU A 131 -4.40 14.88 -23.04
C GLU A 131 -3.39 14.64 -21.90
N ASP A 132 -2.73 15.71 -21.49
CA ASP A 132 -1.98 15.75 -20.24
C ASP A 132 -3.01 15.67 -19.08
N PRO A 133 -3.00 14.61 -18.25
CA PRO A 133 -3.96 14.46 -17.16
C PRO A 133 -3.90 15.60 -16.11
N ARG A 134 -2.99 16.55 -16.27
CA ARG A 134 -2.83 17.73 -15.41
C ARG A 134 -3.52 18.98 -15.96
N THR A 135 -4.08 18.92 -17.18
CA THR A 135 -4.80 20.07 -17.75
C THR A 135 -6.30 19.94 -17.40
N PRO A 136 -6.87 20.83 -16.57
CA PRO A 136 -8.32 20.88 -16.36
C PRO A 136 -8.98 21.22 -17.69
N GLY A 137 -9.88 20.34 -18.16
CA GLY A 137 -10.60 20.55 -19.41
C GLY A 137 -11.26 21.92 -19.46
N GLU A 138 -10.87 22.71 -20.44
CA GLU A 138 -11.55 23.96 -20.78
C GLU A 138 -12.97 23.59 -21.25
N LYS A 139 -13.95 23.92 -20.45
CA LYS A 139 -15.37 23.80 -20.86
C LYS A 139 -15.58 24.78 -22.00
N LYS A 140 -15.70 24.27 -23.23
CA LYS A 140 -16.26 25.06 -24.34
C LYS A 140 -17.66 25.46 -23.95
N ASN A 141 -17.82 26.75 -23.76
CA ASN A 141 -19.08 27.41 -23.52
C ASN A 141 -19.67 27.68 -24.91
N ASP A 142 -20.43 26.73 -25.44
CA ASP A 142 -21.27 27.00 -26.62
C ASP A 142 -22.50 27.74 -26.09
N GLY A 143 -22.42 29.06 -26.07
CA GLY A 143 -23.55 29.97 -25.83
C GLY A 143 -24.36 30.20 -27.11
N PRO A 144 -25.60 30.70 -26.98
CA PRO A 144 -26.68 30.59 -27.94
C PRO A 144 -26.48 31.28 -29.27
#